data_39db67c22b18b6ea4584f2e0fb717f1d
#
_entry.id   39db67c22b18b6ea4584f2e0fb717f1d
#
_cell.length_a   1.000
_cell.length_b   1.000
_cell.length_c   1.000
_cell.angle_alpha   90.00
_cell.angle_beta   90.00
_cell.angle_gamma   90.00
#
_symmetry.space_group_name_H-M   'P 1'
#
loop_
_entity.id
_entity.type
_entity.pdbx_description
1 polymer ?
#
loop_
_entity_poly.entity_id
_entity_poly.type
_entity_poly.pdbx_seq_one_letter_code
_entity_poly.pdbx_strand_id
1 'polypeptide(L)'
;MSHRASGTHGVEQEFRVFVQGIADSLHRTAYLLCGDWYLADDLVQETLAKAYSNWRKVQRADSPSAYVRRILINESRRGWRRNRKHTVESGTRVPDPAVADMADSVVNRAELLHALQALPARQRATVVLRFLEGLSERETAAILGCSEGTVKSQTSRALIKLKTVLKEEY
;
A
#
# COMPACT_ATOMS: atom_id res chain seq x y z
N MET A 1 26.04 -35.74 -3.71
CA MET A 1 25.53 -34.66 -2.82
C MET A 1 25.25 -33.38 -3.61
N SER A 2 24.25 -33.37 -4.52
CA SER A 2 23.99 -32.20 -5.41
C SER A 2 22.51 -31.92 -5.67
N HIS A 3 21.59 -32.23 -4.76
CA HIS A 3 20.14 -32.03 -5.00
C HIS A 3 19.50 -30.84 -4.24
N ARG A 4 20.26 -30.06 -3.45
CA ARG A 4 19.71 -28.90 -2.74
C ARG A 4 19.79 -27.56 -3.51
N ALA A 5 20.68 -27.41 -4.47
CA ALA A 5 20.88 -26.16 -5.20
C ALA A 5 19.80 -25.88 -6.27
N SER A 6 19.26 -26.92 -6.91
CA SER A 6 18.25 -26.75 -7.98
C SER A 6 16.89 -26.23 -7.47
N GLY A 7 16.50 -26.56 -6.24
CA GLY A 7 15.22 -26.13 -5.67
C GLY A 7 15.19 -24.63 -5.30
N THR A 8 16.32 -24.08 -4.90
CA THR A 8 16.41 -22.68 -4.48
C THR A 8 16.35 -21.72 -5.65
N HIS A 9 17.04 -22.06 -6.77
CA HIS A 9 17.02 -21.25 -7.99
C HIS A 9 15.62 -21.19 -8.62
N GLY A 10 14.85 -22.27 -8.58
CA GLY A 10 13.47 -22.30 -9.06
C GLY A 10 12.56 -21.36 -8.28
N VAL A 11 12.64 -21.43 -6.94
CA VAL A 11 11.85 -20.59 -6.04
C VAL A 11 12.19 -19.10 -6.19
N GLU A 12 13.47 -18.77 -6.29
CA GLU A 12 13.91 -17.38 -6.51
C GLU A 12 13.39 -16.82 -7.84
N GLN A 13 13.45 -17.63 -8.91
CA GLN A 13 12.96 -17.22 -10.21
C GLN A 13 11.44 -17.02 -10.22
N GLU A 14 10.68 -17.91 -9.62
CA GLU A 14 9.23 -17.78 -9.49
C GLU A 14 8.86 -16.53 -8.71
N PHE A 15 9.51 -16.28 -7.58
CA PHE A 15 9.31 -15.08 -6.79
C PHE A 15 9.64 -13.81 -7.58
N ARG A 16 10.76 -13.80 -8.32
CA ARG A 16 11.16 -12.65 -9.15
C ARG A 16 10.13 -12.31 -10.21
N VAL A 17 9.62 -13.32 -10.93
CA VAL A 17 8.57 -13.13 -11.95
C VAL A 17 7.30 -12.58 -11.30
N PHE A 18 6.90 -13.12 -10.17
CA PHE A 18 5.76 -12.63 -9.43
C PHE A 18 5.92 -11.16 -9.01
N VAL A 19 7.08 -10.80 -8.43
CA VAL A 19 7.39 -9.42 -8.01
C VAL A 19 7.35 -8.46 -9.19
N GLN A 20 7.92 -8.83 -10.34
CA GLN A 20 7.85 -8.00 -11.55
C GLN A 20 6.41 -7.67 -11.96
N GLY A 21 5.48 -8.59 -11.75
CA GLY A 21 4.07 -8.39 -12.07
C GLY A 21 3.31 -7.47 -11.12
N ILE A 22 3.80 -7.27 -9.89
CA ILE A 22 3.09 -6.49 -8.86
C ILE A 22 3.85 -5.25 -8.38
N ALA A 23 5.12 -5.09 -8.74
CA ALA A 23 6.02 -4.08 -8.17
C ALA A 23 5.47 -2.65 -8.30
N ASP A 24 5.05 -2.25 -9.50
CA ASP A 24 4.55 -0.90 -9.76
C ASP A 24 3.29 -0.58 -8.96
N SER A 25 2.35 -1.52 -8.92
CA SER A 25 1.13 -1.40 -8.13
C SER A 25 1.44 -1.34 -6.63
N LEU A 26 2.40 -2.14 -6.16
CA LEU A 26 2.79 -2.18 -4.76
C LEU A 26 3.46 -0.88 -4.32
N HIS A 27 4.39 -0.32 -5.14
CA HIS A 27 5.01 0.99 -4.87
C HIS A 27 4.00 2.12 -4.87
N ARG A 28 3.06 2.13 -5.81
CA ARG A 28 1.97 3.13 -5.86
C ARG A 28 1.14 3.08 -4.58
N THR A 29 0.68 1.90 -4.19
CA THR A 29 -0.09 1.72 -2.95
C THR A 29 0.70 2.19 -1.74
N ALA A 30 1.98 1.80 -1.62
CA ALA A 30 2.86 2.22 -0.54
C ALA A 30 3.01 3.75 -0.47
N TYR A 31 3.21 4.40 -1.61
CA TYR A 31 3.34 5.86 -1.69
C TYR A 31 2.06 6.59 -1.26
N LEU A 32 0.90 6.13 -1.70
CA LEU A 32 -0.39 6.69 -1.29
C LEU A 32 -0.65 6.52 0.21
N LEU A 33 -0.15 5.43 0.80
CA LEU A 33 -0.25 5.18 2.24
C LEU A 33 0.72 6.05 3.05
N CYS A 34 1.95 6.21 2.60
CA CYS A 34 3.03 6.89 3.33
C CYS A 34 3.11 8.39 3.05
N GLY A 35 2.75 8.83 1.84
CA GLY A 35 2.92 10.21 1.38
C GLY A 35 4.38 10.62 1.14
N ASP A 36 5.32 9.71 1.31
CA ASP A 36 6.75 9.92 1.16
C ASP A 36 7.36 8.77 0.37
N TRP A 37 8.19 9.09 -0.63
CA TRP A 37 8.74 8.10 -1.54
C TRP A 37 9.76 7.17 -0.88
N TYR A 38 10.60 7.70 0.00
CA TYR A 38 11.61 6.90 0.70
C TYR A 38 10.96 5.93 1.68
N LEU A 39 9.95 6.39 2.41
CA LEU A 39 9.18 5.53 3.30
C LEU A 39 8.39 4.46 2.52
N ALA A 40 7.90 4.80 1.35
CA ALA A 40 7.21 3.85 0.47
C ALA A 40 8.17 2.77 -0.03
N ASP A 41 9.38 3.14 -0.46
CA ASP A 41 10.39 2.18 -0.90
C ASP A 41 10.80 1.23 0.24
N ASP A 42 11.10 1.76 1.41
CA ASP A 42 11.40 0.97 2.61
C ASP A 42 10.24 0.00 2.95
N LEU A 43 9.01 0.47 2.88
CA LEU A 43 7.81 -0.34 3.12
C LEU A 43 7.68 -1.48 2.10
N VAL A 44 7.93 -1.21 0.82
CA VAL A 44 7.91 -2.23 -0.23
C VAL A 44 9.01 -3.26 0.00
N GLN A 45 10.24 -2.84 0.30
CA GLN A 45 11.36 -3.74 0.58
C GLN A 45 11.05 -4.66 1.77
N GLU A 46 10.55 -4.13 2.88
CA GLU A 46 10.16 -4.92 4.05
C GLU A 46 9.02 -5.90 3.72
N THR A 47 8.05 -5.45 2.94
CA THR A 47 6.93 -6.28 2.47
C THR A 47 7.42 -7.45 1.62
N LEU A 48 8.28 -7.20 0.64
CA LEU A 48 8.81 -8.22 -0.25
C LEU A 48 9.72 -9.22 0.50
N ALA A 49 10.52 -8.76 1.45
CA ALA A 49 11.32 -9.65 2.30
C ALA A 49 10.44 -10.61 3.10
N LYS A 50 9.32 -10.13 3.67
CA LYS A 50 8.34 -10.96 4.37
C LYS A 50 7.57 -11.91 3.43
N ALA A 51 7.22 -11.44 2.25
CA ALA A 51 6.58 -12.27 1.23
C ALA A 51 7.51 -13.41 0.80
N TYR A 52 8.79 -13.13 0.59
CA TYR A 52 9.78 -14.15 0.24
C TYR A 52 9.95 -15.19 1.36
N SER A 53 10.08 -14.73 2.60
CA SER A 53 10.19 -15.63 3.77
C SER A 53 8.96 -16.53 3.94
N ASN A 54 7.81 -16.11 3.44
CA ASN A 54 6.54 -16.84 3.48
C ASN A 54 6.09 -17.34 2.10
N TRP A 55 7.00 -17.43 1.12
CA TRP A 55 6.65 -17.63 -0.28
C TRP A 55 5.72 -18.81 -0.53
N ARG A 56 5.95 -19.94 0.12
CA ARG A 56 5.06 -21.12 0.01
C ARG A 56 3.60 -20.81 0.43
N LYS A 57 3.40 -19.95 1.43
CA LYS A 57 2.07 -19.54 1.88
C LYS A 57 1.45 -18.56 0.88
N VAL A 58 2.28 -17.64 0.35
CA VAL A 58 1.86 -16.69 -0.69
C VAL A 58 1.37 -17.42 -1.93
N GLN A 59 2.13 -18.41 -2.43
CA GLN A 59 1.77 -19.19 -3.61
C GLN A 59 0.47 -20.01 -3.43
N ARG A 60 0.19 -20.46 -2.22
CA ARG A 60 -1.01 -21.28 -1.91
C ARG A 60 -2.25 -20.43 -1.61
N ALA A 61 -2.11 -19.12 -1.51
CA ALA A 61 -3.23 -18.23 -1.27
C ALA A 61 -4.13 -18.15 -2.51
N ASP A 62 -5.43 -17.99 -2.32
CA ASP A 62 -6.40 -17.81 -3.41
C ASP A 62 -6.02 -16.61 -4.29
N SER A 63 -5.44 -15.57 -3.70
CA SER A 63 -4.87 -14.43 -4.39
C SER A 63 -3.51 -14.07 -3.79
N PRO A 64 -2.39 -14.48 -4.41
CA PRO A 64 -1.05 -14.13 -3.97
C PRO A 64 -0.81 -12.62 -3.88
N SER A 65 -1.32 -11.85 -4.82
CA SER A 65 -1.21 -10.38 -4.82
C SER A 65 -1.98 -9.74 -3.65
N ALA A 66 -3.18 -10.24 -3.32
CA ALA A 66 -3.94 -9.79 -2.15
C ALA A 66 -3.21 -10.14 -0.85
N TYR A 67 -2.57 -11.31 -0.77
CA TYR A 67 -1.76 -11.71 0.37
C TYR A 67 -0.60 -10.74 0.61
N VAL A 68 0.12 -10.35 -0.44
CA VAL A 68 1.25 -9.41 -0.35
C VAL A 68 0.75 -8.00 0.01
N ARG A 69 -0.38 -7.54 -0.56
CA ARG A 69 -1.02 -6.27 -0.16
C ARG A 69 -1.40 -6.27 1.33
N ARG A 70 -1.88 -7.39 1.85
CA ARG A 70 -2.16 -7.52 3.29
C ARG A 70 -0.90 -7.35 4.14
N ILE A 71 0.24 -7.92 3.71
CA ILE A 71 1.53 -7.68 4.37
C ILE A 71 1.85 -6.18 4.33
N LEU A 72 1.77 -5.54 3.17
CA LEU A 72 2.05 -4.11 2.99
C LEU A 72 1.23 -3.24 3.96
N ILE A 73 -0.07 -3.46 4.02
CA ILE A 73 -0.98 -2.73 4.91
C ILE A 73 -0.60 -2.94 6.38
N ASN A 74 -0.28 -4.18 6.77
CA ASN A 74 0.11 -4.47 8.14
C ASN A 74 1.43 -3.79 8.53
N GLU A 75 2.41 -3.78 7.61
CA GLU A 75 3.69 -3.12 7.85
C GLU A 75 3.56 -1.59 7.86
N SER A 76 2.75 -1.01 6.97
CA SER A 76 2.48 0.43 7.00
C SER A 76 1.92 0.89 8.35
N ARG A 77 1.03 0.09 8.93
CA ARG A 77 0.43 0.38 10.26
C ARG A 77 1.43 0.26 11.40
N ARG A 78 2.41 -0.66 11.30
CA ARG A 78 3.51 -0.81 12.27
C ARG A 78 4.49 0.36 12.19
N GLY A 79 4.86 0.78 10.99
CA GLY A 79 5.70 1.94 10.73
C GLY A 79 5.10 3.22 11.32
N TRP A 80 3.79 3.41 11.16
CA TRP A 80 3.07 4.54 11.75
C TRP A 80 3.15 4.60 13.27
N ARG A 81 3.07 3.44 13.94
CA ARG A 81 3.20 3.38 15.42
C ARG A 81 4.61 3.74 15.87
N ARG A 82 5.64 3.42 15.07
CA ARG A 82 7.04 3.77 15.34
C ARG A 82 7.32 5.24 15.06
N ASN A 83 6.86 5.77 13.93
CA ASN A 83 7.10 7.17 13.52
C ASN A 83 6.30 8.21 14.32
N ARG A 84 5.23 7.83 15.00
CA ARG A 84 4.55 8.73 15.95
C ARG A 84 5.47 9.23 17.08
N LYS A 85 6.60 8.56 17.31
CA LYS A 85 7.64 8.97 18.27
C LYS A 85 8.72 9.85 17.67
N HIS A 86 8.78 10.01 16.35
CA HIS A 86 9.75 10.83 15.63
C HIS A 86 9.02 11.67 14.61
N THR A 87 8.52 12.82 15.07
CA THR A 87 8.09 13.90 14.15
C THR A 87 9.36 14.52 13.60
N VAL A 88 9.78 14.10 12.42
CA VAL A 88 10.84 14.76 11.67
C VAL A 88 10.19 15.37 10.43
N GLU A 89 10.41 16.66 10.26
CA GLU A 89 10.10 17.43 9.07
C GLU A 89 10.70 16.75 7.85
N SER A 90 9.90 16.02 7.11
CA SER A 90 10.32 15.46 5.83
C SER A 90 9.94 16.43 4.74
N GLY A 91 10.95 17.07 4.20
CA GLY A 91 10.85 17.96 3.05
C GLY A 91 10.23 17.26 1.85
N THR A 92 9.30 17.95 1.24
CA THR A 92 8.64 17.63 -0.01
C THR A 92 9.68 17.29 -1.09
N ARG A 93 9.75 16.07 -1.55
CA ARG A 93 10.58 15.72 -2.70
C ARG A 93 9.77 15.10 -3.83
N VAL A 94 10.10 15.57 -5.02
CA VAL A 94 9.46 15.37 -6.32
C VAL A 94 9.27 13.89 -6.68
N PRO A 95 8.13 13.55 -7.27
CA PRO A 95 7.73 12.19 -7.59
C PRO A 95 8.31 11.65 -8.90
N ASP A 96 8.50 10.32 -8.94
CA ASP A 96 8.79 9.52 -10.11
C ASP A 96 7.63 9.54 -11.13
N PRO A 97 7.92 9.57 -12.45
CA PRO A 97 6.94 9.60 -13.54
C PRO A 97 5.90 8.48 -13.54
N ALA A 98 6.18 7.33 -12.92
CA ALA A 98 5.28 6.17 -12.90
C ALA A 98 3.95 6.41 -12.17
N VAL A 99 3.85 7.46 -11.37
CA VAL A 99 2.60 7.89 -10.70
C VAL A 99 1.87 8.99 -11.50
N ALA A 100 2.44 9.43 -12.62
CA ALA A 100 1.93 10.54 -13.43
C ALA A 100 0.58 10.24 -14.12
N ASP A 101 0.26 8.97 -14.35
CA ASP A 101 -0.97 8.57 -15.07
C ASP A 101 -2.28 8.74 -14.28
N MET A 102 -2.22 9.14 -13.01
CA MET A 102 -3.43 9.20 -12.15
C MET A 102 -3.94 10.61 -11.85
N ALA A 103 -3.31 11.65 -12.30
CA ALA A 103 -3.79 13.01 -12.11
C ALA A 103 -3.43 13.89 -13.31
N ASP A 104 -4.43 14.51 -13.91
CA ASP A 104 -4.30 15.46 -15.03
C ASP A 104 -3.51 16.74 -14.67
N SER A 105 -3.09 16.92 -13.43
CA SER A 105 -2.22 18.00 -13.00
C SER A 105 -1.40 17.67 -11.76
N VAL A 106 -0.18 18.20 -11.70
CA VAL A 106 0.73 18.09 -10.53
C VAL A 106 0.09 18.68 -9.26
N VAL A 107 -0.77 19.68 -9.40
CA VAL A 107 -1.49 20.32 -8.29
C VAL A 107 -2.47 19.35 -7.64
N ASN A 108 -3.33 18.71 -8.44
CA ASN A 108 -4.32 17.74 -7.94
C ASN A 108 -3.69 16.57 -7.20
N ARG A 109 -2.46 16.21 -7.53
CA ARG A 109 -1.73 15.12 -6.92
C ARG A 109 -1.22 15.46 -5.52
N ALA A 110 -0.63 16.63 -5.35
CA ALA A 110 -0.15 17.11 -4.06
C ALA A 110 -1.33 17.27 -3.08
N GLU A 111 -2.44 17.83 -3.56
CA GLU A 111 -3.69 17.97 -2.80
C GLU A 111 -4.26 16.61 -2.37
N LEU A 112 -4.30 15.65 -3.30
CA LEU A 112 -4.75 14.29 -2.99
C LEU A 112 -3.89 13.64 -1.91
N LEU A 113 -2.57 13.73 -2.03
CA LEU A 113 -1.64 13.17 -1.04
C LEU A 113 -1.82 13.84 0.32
N HIS A 114 -1.93 15.18 0.34
CA HIS A 114 -2.18 15.92 1.58
C HIS A 114 -3.50 15.48 2.23
N ALA A 115 -4.58 15.40 1.46
CA ALA A 115 -5.88 14.95 1.94
C ALA A 115 -5.85 13.51 2.47
N LEU A 116 -5.15 12.60 1.78
CA LEU A 116 -4.96 11.23 2.25
C LEU A 116 -4.16 11.17 3.56
N GLN A 117 -3.11 12.00 3.70
CA GLN A 117 -2.31 12.04 4.93
C GLN A 117 -3.09 12.60 6.13
N ALA A 118 -4.12 13.43 5.91
CA ALA A 118 -5.02 13.91 6.94
C ALA A 118 -5.97 12.82 7.50
N LEU A 119 -6.14 11.71 6.78
CA LEU A 119 -6.97 10.59 7.24
C LEU A 119 -6.26 9.74 8.29
N PRO A 120 -6.99 9.18 9.28
CA PRO A 120 -6.48 8.09 10.10
C PRO A 120 -6.02 6.91 9.23
N ALA A 121 -4.98 6.21 9.62
CA ALA A 121 -4.34 5.15 8.84
C ALA A 121 -5.33 4.09 8.29
N ARG A 122 -6.34 3.73 9.07
CA ARG A 122 -7.35 2.74 8.69
C ARG A 122 -8.29 3.28 7.60
N GLN A 123 -8.71 4.53 7.72
CA GLN A 123 -9.53 5.21 6.72
C GLN A 123 -8.76 5.41 5.42
N ARG A 124 -7.50 5.83 5.53
CA ARG A 124 -6.61 5.99 4.37
C ARG A 124 -6.45 4.68 3.62
N ALA A 125 -6.10 3.59 4.32
CA ALA A 125 -5.97 2.27 3.70
C ALA A 125 -7.26 1.83 3.00
N THR A 126 -8.41 2.09 3.61
CA THR A 126 -9.71 1.77 3.00
C THR A 126 -9.93 2.55 1.70
N VAL A 127 -9.68 3.85 1.70
CA VAL A 127 -9.85 4.71 0.50
C VAL A 127 -8.88 4.29 -0.60
N VAL A 128 -7.62 4.06 -0.27
CA VAL A 128 -6.60 3.63 -1.24
C VAL A 128 -7.02 2.32 -1.91
N LEU A 129 -7.40 1.32 -1.15
CA LEU A 129 -7.79 0.01 -1.70
C LEU A 129 -9.09 0.09 -2.52
N ARG A 130 -10.09 0.82 -2.03
CA ARG A 130 -11.41 0.91 -2.68
C ARG A 130 -11.39 1.75 -3.96
N PHE A 131 -10.80 2.93 -3.92
CA PHE A 131 -10.97 3.93 -4.98
C PHE A 131 -9.73 4.07 -5.87
N LEU A 132 -8.54 3.82 -5.35
CA LEU A 132 -7.30 3.98 -6.11
C LEU A 132 -6.80 2.65 -6.67
N GLU A 133 -7.02 1.55 -5.95
CA GLU A 133 -6.74 0.18 -6.43
C GLU A 133 -7.99 -0.49 -7.06
N GLY A 134 -9.17 0.12 -6.96
CA GLY A 134 -10.40 -0.35 -7.57
C GLY A 134 -10.96 -1.66 -6.99
N LEU A 135 -10.60 -2.01 -5.76
CA LEU A 135 -11.04 -3.26 -5.13
C LEU A 135 -12.48 -3.16 -4.62
N SER A 136 -13.20 -4.28 -4.64
CA SER A 136 -14.52 -4.40 -4.03
C SER A 136 -14.47 -4.27 -2.49
N GLU A 137 -15.62 -4.05 -1.86
CA GLU A 137 -15.72 -4.05 -0.39
C GLU A 137 -15.26 -5.38 0.22
N ARG A 138 -15.62 -6.48 -0.43
CA ARG A 138 -15.24 -7.83 -0.02
C ARG A 138 -13.72 -8.05 -0.09
N GLU A 139 -13.08 -7.68 -1.19
CA GLU A 139 -11.63 -7.78 -1.37
C GLU A 139 -10.89 -6.88 -0.38
N THR A 140 -11.37 -5.66 -0.20
CA THR A 140 -10.82 -4.71 0.77
C THR A 140 -10.95 -5.25 2.19
N ALA A 141 -12.10 -5.81 2.57
CA ALA A 141 -12.33 -6.43 3.86
C ALA A 141 -11.36 -7.60 4.11
N ALA A 142 -11.13 -8.44 3.12
CA ALA A 142 -10.18 -9.55 3.19
C ALA A 142 -8.75 -9.07 3.43
N ILE A 143 -8.32 -8.01 2.73
CA ILE A 143 -6.98 -7.41 2.89
C ILE A 143 -6.84 -6.73 4.26
N LEU A 144 -7.84 -5.97 4.69
CA LEU A 144 -7.81 -5.25 5.97
C LEU A 144 -8.06 -6.15 7.19
N GLY A 145 -8.50 -7.39 6.97
CA GLY A 145 -8.85 -8.32 8.04
C GLY A 145 -10.05 -7.85 8.88
N CYS A 146 -11.10 -7.34 8.23
CA CYS A 146 -12.30 -6.84 8.87
C CYS A 146 -13.56 -7.25 8.09
N SER A 147 -14.75 -6.89 8.58
CA SER A 147 -16.01 -7.13 7.87
C SER A 147 -16.25 -6.12 6.75
N GLU A 148 -17.07 -6.46 5.76
CA GLU A 148 -17.53 -5.53 4.73
C GLU A 148 -18.28 -4.33 5.34
N GLY A 149 -19.05 -4.54 6.41
CA GLY A 149 -19.71 -3.47 7.15
C GLY A 149 -18.70 -2.47 7.75
N THR A 150 -17.55 -2.96 8.23
CA THR A 150 -16.45 -2.11 8.69
C THR A 150 -15.84 -1.31 7.53
N VAL A 151 -15.66 -1.93 6.37
CA VAL A 151 -15.18 -1.22 5.16
C VAL A 151 -16.15 -0.10 4.79
N LYS A 152 -17.45 -0.36 4.75
CA LYS A 152 -18.48 0.66 4.47
C LYS A 152 -18.43 1.83 5.45
N SER A 153 -18.36 1.55 6.74
CA SER A 153 -18.31 2.61 7.77
C SER A 153 -17.01 3.41 7.71
N GLN A 154 -15.87 2.77 7.47
CA GLN A 154 -14.59 3.47 7.29
C GLN A 154 -14.58 4.32 6.02
N THR A 155 -15.14 3.82 4.92
CA THR A 155 -15.31 4.56 3.67
C THR A 155 -16.14 5.83 3.90
N SER A 156 -17.30 5.71 4.53
CA SER A 156 -18.19 6.85 4.80
C SER A 156 -17.49 7.92 5.63
N ARG A 157 -16.83 7.54 6.72
CA ARG A 157 -16.09 8.49 7.58
C ARG A 157 -14.92 9.14 6.84
N ALA A 158 -14.21 8.37 6.02
CA ALA A 158 -13.10 8.90 5.24
C ALA A 158 -13.55 9.93 4.20
N LEU A 159 -14.64 9.65 3.49
CA LEU A 159 -15.18 10.58 2.48
C LEU A 159 -15.68 11.89 3.10
N ILE A 160 -16.32 11.82 4.28
CA ILE A 160 -16.72 13.03 5.01
C ILE A 160 -15.48 13.87 5.36
N LYS A 161 -14.44 13.24 5.89
CA LYS A 161 -13.21 13.94 6.28
C LYS A 161 -12.46 14.51 5.07
N LEU A 162 -12.35 13.74 3.96
CA LEU A 162 -11.75 14.23 2.72
C LEU A 162 -12.48 15.46 2.19
N LYS A 163 -13.82 15.44 2.20
CA LYS A 163 -14.62 16.59 1.78
C LYS A 163 -14.37 17.83 2.64
N THR A 164 -14.12 17.66 3.93
CA THR A 164 -13.77 18.78 4.82
C THR A 164 -12.40 19.33 4.47
N VAL A 165 -11.38 18.47 4.38
CA VAL A 165 -9.99 18.89 4.07
C VAL A 165 -9.93 19.61 2.72
N LEU A 166 -10.55 19.06 1.69
CA LEU A 166 -10.54 19.66 0.34
C LEU A 166 -11.35 20.95 0.24
N LYS A 167 -12.28 21.22 1.16
CA LYS A 167 -13.03 22.49 1.19
C LYS A 167 -12.29 23.60 1.96
N GLU A 168 -11.43 23.25 2.89
CA GLU A 168 -10.64 24.22 3.67
C GLU A 168 -9.50 24.82 2.83
N GLU A 169 -9.15 24.21 1.69
CA GLU A 169 -8.12 24.69 0.75
C GLU A 169 -8.66 25.65 -0.32
N TYR A 170 -9.99 25.88 -0.35
CA TYR A 170 -10.67 26.81 -1.26
C TYR A 170 -11.52 27.82 -0.46
#